data_c818af3966cc6ab14bfe6445edb13e05
#
_entry.id   c818af3966cc6ab14bfe6445edb13e05
#
_cell.length_a   1.000
_cell.length_b   1.000
_cell.length_c   1.000
_cell.angle_alpha   90.00
_cell.angle_beta   90.00
_cell.angle_gamma   90.00
#
_symmetry.space_group_name_H-M   'P 1'
#
loop_
_entity.id
_entity.type
_entity.pdbx_description
1 polymer ?
#
loop_
_entity_poly.entity_id
_entity_poly.type
_entity_poly.pdbx_seq_one_letter_code
_entity_poly.pdbx_strand_id
1 'polypeptide(L)'
;MTIEGKSVYSGVAIGRLAVYHNGEKQVKREKITDIQAEIARFEDARAKAKEQLAALYEKALKEVGEVNAAIFEVHQMMLDDLDYVESITNMIETQEVNAEFAVATTGDNFSEMFASMDDDYMRARSADVKDISNRVVALLQGNTESGLDADEPVILLANDLAPSETVQLDKSKVLSFVTRHGSTNSHTAILARTMNIPALIGIDFSEDVDGKMGIVDGYEGKLIVDPPVSVLETYQKKKAEDEEKKRLLQELKGKENITLDGTKINLYANIGSVADVASVLANDAGGIGLFRSEFLYLESSDYPTEEEQFQAYRKVAESMAGKKVIIRTLDIGADKQVDYFGLDKEDNPAMGYRAIRICLTRKEIFKTQLRALYRASYYGTIAIMFPMIISVDEVHQIKAIIAEVKAELDQEGIPYKDVELGVMIETPAAVMVSEDLAKEVDFFSVGTNDLTQYTLAIDRQNPKLDAFYNSHHPAILKMLQMIVDNGHKGGCWVGICGELGADTTLTETFLKMGFDELSVSPSMILKVRQKIRETRL
;
A
#
# COMPACT_ATOMS: atom_id res chain seq x y z
N MET A 1 26.32 -2.23 21.33
CA MET A 1 25.76 -0.87 21.10
C MET A 1 24.34 -1.02 20.61
N THR A 2 23.38 -0.21 21.13
CA THR A 2 21.97 -0.26 20.68
C THR A 2 21.62 1.08 20.07
N ILE A 3 20.98 1.05 18.89
CA ILE A 3 20.54 2.24 18.16
C ILE A 3 19.03 2.11 17.94
N GLU A 4 18.29 3.16 18.26
CA GLU A 4 16.83 3.18 18.11
C GLU A 4 16.41 3.88 16.82
N GLY A 5 15.36 3.36 16.19
CA GLY A 5 14.73 3.89 14.99
C GLY A 5 13.27 3.52 14.92
N LYS A 6 12.69 3.59 13.74
CA LYS A 6 11.28 3.26 13.51
C LYS A 6 11.16 1.93 12.77
N SER A 7 10.31 1.04 13.30
CA SER A 7 9.99 -0.22 12.63
C SER A 7 9.10 0.02 11.41
N VAL A 8 9.45 -0.65 10.33
CA VAL A 8 8.67 -0.70 9.08
C VAL A 8 7.96 -2.04 8.93
N TYR A 9 8.64 -3.11 9.35
CA TYR A 9 8.10 -4.46 9.39
C TYR A 9 8.67 -5.21 10.61
N SER A 10 7.78 -5.85 11.36
CA SER A 10 8.12 -6.53 12.61
C SER A 10 8.81 -7.88 12.37
N GLY A 11 9.59 -8.31 13.34
CA GLY A 11 10.32 -9.58 13.34
C GLY A 11 11.71 -9.43 13.92
N VAL A 12 12.44 -10.52 14.02
CA VAL A 12 13.81 -10.55 14.51
C VAL A 12 14.72 -11.07 13.41
N ALA A 13 15.77 -10.32 13.07
CA ALA A 13 16.86 -10.79 12.22
C ALA A 13 18.18 -10.79 13.00
N ILE A 14 18.97 -11.83 12.79
CA ILE A 14 20.30 -12.00 13.41
C ILE A 14 21.25 -12.37 12.30
N GLY A 15 22.31 -11.61 12.14
CA GLY A 15 23.31 -11.86 11.11
C GLY A 15 24.43 -10.83 11.09
N ARG A 16 25.34 -10.97 10.14
CA ARG A 16 26.37 -9.96 9.91
C ARG A 16 25.77 -8.71 9.32
N LEU A 17 26.26 -7.57 9.74
CA LEU A 17 25.93 -6.26 9.19
C LEU A 17 26.74 -6.05 7.93
N ALA A 18 26.11 -5.63 6.85
CA ALA A 18 26.77 -5.23 5.61
C ALA A 18 26.35 -3.81 5.26
N VAL A 19 27.30 -2.89 5.29
CA VAL A 19 27.05 -1.50 4.89
C VAL A 19 27.09 -1.42 3.37
N TYR A 20 25.96 -1.06 2.81
CA TYR A 20 25.82 -0.88 1.37
C TYR A 20 26.34 0.49 0.97
N HIS A 21 27.40 0.47 0.21
CA HIS A 21 27.93 1.66 -0.42
C HIS A 21 27.42 1.74 -1.85
N ASN A 22 26.57 2.70 -2.12
CA ASN A 22 26.42 3.14 -3.50
C ASN A 22 27.81 3.51 -3.97
N GLY A 23 28.29 2.89 -5.01
CA GLY A 23 29.63 3.14 -5.52
C GLY A 23 29.82 4.58 -6.03
N GLU A 24 29.49 5.56 -5.20
CA GLU A 24 29.78 6.97 -5.39
C GLU A 24 31.30 7.16 -5.36
N LYS A 25 31.96 6.78 -6.45
CA LYS A 25 33.30 7.31 -6.70
C LYS A 25 33.11 8.81 -6.88
N GLN A 26 33.81 9.59 -6.07
CA GLN A 26 33.84 11.05 -6.22
C GLN A 26 34.07 11.40 -7.69
N VAL A 27 33.09 12.06 -8.29
CA VAL A 27 33.21 12.56 -9.65
C VAL A 27 34.15 13.75 -9.61
N LYS A 28 35.29 13.65 -10.33
CA LYS A 28 36.24 14.74 -10.44
C LYS A 28 35.96 15.54 -11.71
N ARG A 29 36.08 16.86 -11.58
CA ARG A 29 36.05 17.76 -12.74
C ARG A 29 37.37 17.62 -13.49
N GLU A 30 37.29 17.18 -14.75
CA GLU A 30 38.44 17.04 -15.62
C GLU A 30 38.21 17.86 -16.87
N LYS A 31 39.28 18.50 -17.36
CA LYS A 31 39.24 19.26 -18.63
C LYS A 31 39.41 18.31 -19.81
N ILE A 32 38.52 18.43 -20.78
CA ILE A 32 38.57 17.64 -22.01
C ILE A 32 39.10 18.45 -23.19
N THR A 33 39.59 17.78 -24.23
CA THR A 33 40.12 18.39 -25.47
C THR A 33 39.27 18.10 -26.70
N ASP A 34 38.50 17.01 -26.69
CA ASP A 34 37.59 16.61 -27.76
C ASP A 34 36.15 16.57 -27.26
N ILE A 35 35.45 17.69 -27.48
CA ILE A 35 34.06 17.90 -27.06
C ILE A 35 33.13 16.89 -27.72
N GLN A 36 33.30 16.63 -29.02
CA GLN A 36 32.41 15.75 -29.77
C GLN A 36 32.56 14.29 -29.34
N ALA A 37 33.76 13.85 -29.05
CA ALA A 37 34.02 12.52 -28.51
C ALA A 37 33.39 12.35 -27.11
N GLU A 38 33.44 13.40 -26.28
CA GLU A 38 32.87 13.35 -24.94
C GLU A 38 31.33 13.33 -24.94
N ILE A 39 30.72 14.12 -25.83
CA ILE A 39 29.26 14.06 -26.05
C ILE A 39 28.83 12.68 -26.55
N ALA A 40 29.56 12.10 -27.50
CA ALA A 40 29.27 10.75 -27.99
C ALA A 40 29.41 9.69 -26.90
N ARG A 41 30.37 9.85 -25.99
CA ARG A 41 30.57 8.99 -24.83
C ARG A 41 29.37 9.09 -23.83
N PHE A 42 28.87 10.30 -23.59
CA PHE A 42 27.66 10.53 -22.81
C PHE A 42 26.43 9.86 -23.46
N GLU A 43 26.23 10.05 -24.77
CA GLU A 43 25.11 9.47 -25.50
C GLU A 43 25.14 7.92 -25.49
N ASP A 44 26.31 7.30 -25.61
CA ASP A 44 26.48 5.86 -25.50
C ASP A 44 26.11 5.36 -24.07
N ALA A 45 26.59 6.06 -23.05
CA ALA A 45 26.26 5.73 -21.66
C ALA A 45 24.76 5.91 -21.35
N ARG A 46 24.14 6.98 -21.89
CA ARG A 46 22.70 7.22 -21.78
C ARG A 46 21.87 6.08 -22.43
N ALA A 47 22.26 5.67 -23.63
CA ALA A 47 21.60 4.56 -24.32
C ALA A 47 21.70 3.24 -23.55
N LYS A 48 22.88 2.93 -23.01
CA LYS A 48 23.10 1.75 -22.16
C LYS A 48 22.29 1.81 -20.85
N ALA A 49 22.18 2.99 -20.24
CA ALA A 49 21.35 3.19 -19.04
C ALA A 49 19.88 2.88 -19.33
N LYS A 50 19.36 3.30 -20.47
CA LYS A 50 17.98 2.98 -20.90
C LYS A 50 17.78 1.49 -21.12
N GLU A 51 18.72 0.79 -21.74
CA GLU A 51 18.66 -0.67 -21.90
C GLU A 51 18.64 -1.39 -20.55
N GLN A 52 19.47 -0.95 -19.60
CA GLN A 52 19.45 -1.49 -18.24
C GLN A 52 18.12 -1.25 -17.53
N LEU A 53 17.54 -0.03 -17.66
CA LEU A 53 16.24 0.30 -17.07
C LEU A 53 15.10 -0.51 -17.68
N ALA A 54 15.15 -0.77 -18.99
CA ALA A 54 14.19 -1.66 -19.65
C ALA A 54 14.28 -3.10 -19.12
N ALA A 55 15.49 -3.62 -18.91
CA ALA A 55 15.68 -4.93 -18.30
C ALA A 55 15.20 -4.99 -16.84
N LEU A 56 15.39 -3.91 -16.08
CA LEU A 56 14.89 -3.79 -14.71
C LEU A 56 13.36 -3.71 -14.68
N TYR A 57 12.73 -3.03 -15.64
CA TYR A 57 11.28 -3.01 -15.80
C TYR A 57 10.72 -4.43 -15.95
N GLU A 58 11.27 -5.21 -16.87
CA GLU A 58 10.84 -6.59 -17.10
C GLU A 58 11.03 -7.50 -15.87
N LYS A 59 12.11 -7.29 -15.12
CA LYS A 59 12.36 -8.01 -13.87
C LYS A 59 11.36 -7.59 -12.79
N ALA A 60 11.19 -6.30 -12.58
CA ALA A 60 10.26 -5.74 -11.59
C ALA A 60 8.81 -6.13 -11.89
N LEU A 61 8.41 -6.15 -13.16
CA LEU A 61 7.07 -6.57 -13.57
C LEU A 61 6.72 -7.98 -13.07
N LYS A 62 7.69 -8.88 -13.08
CA LYS A 62 7.53 -10.27 -12.60
C LYS A 62 7.58 -10.41 -11.09
N GLU A 63 8.37 -9.58 -10.41
CA GLU A 63 8.67 -9.72 -8.98
C GLU A 63 7.77 -8.90 -8.07
N VAL A 64 7.43 -7.67 -8.49
CA VAL A 64 6.72 -6.68 -7.65
C VAL A 64 5.47 -6.07 -8.31
N GLY A 65 5.16 -6.48 -9.54
CA GLY A 65 3.96 -6.08 -10.28
C GLY A 65 4.10 -4.76 -11.05
N GLU A 66 3.12 -4.49 -11.90
CA GLU A 66 3.13 -3.41 -12.91
C GLU A 66 3.27 -2.01 -12.29
N VAL A 67 2.56 -1.74 -11.21
CA VAL A 67 2.57 -0.42 -10.53
C VAL A 67 3.97 -0.06 -10.03
N ASN A 68 4.68 -1.02 -9.43
CA ASN A 68 6.03 -0.78 -8.94
C ASN A 68 7.09 -0.83 -10.06
N ALA A 69 6.80 -1.54 -11.16
CA ALA A 69 7.67 -1.59 -12.33
C ALA A 69 7.62 -0.27 -13.13
N ALA A 70 6.49 0.43 -13.15
CA ALA A 70 6.28 1.67 -13.91
C ALA A 70 7.33 2.76 -13.61
N ILE A 71 7.96 2.75 -12.45
CA ILE A 71 9.03 3.69 -12.10
C ILE A 71 10.19 3.62 -13.11
N PHE A 72 10.50 2.42 -13.64
CA PHE A 72 11.60 2.25 -14.61
C PHE A 72 11.26 2.78 -16.00
N GLU A 73 9.98 2.84 -16.37
CA GLU A 73 9.54 3.55 -17.58
C GLU A 73 9.71 5.06 -17.41
N VAL A 74 9.32 5.58 -16.26
CA VAL A 74 9.51 7.00 -15.93
C VAL A 74 10.99 7.37 -15.95
N HIS A 75 11.86 6.54 -15.38
CA HIS A 75 13.31 6.75 -15.42
C HIS A 75 13.85 6.79 -16.86
N GLN A 76 13.34 5.92 -17.76
CA GLN A 76 13.71 5.97 -19.17
C GLN A 76 13.25 7.29 -19.83
N MET A 77 12.03 7.74 -19.53
CA MET A 77 11.50 9.02 -20.03
C MET A 77 12.33 10.21 -19.53
N MET A 78 12.76 10.21 -18.27
CA MET A 78 13.60 11.25 -17.69
C MET A 78 14.97 11.32 -18.35
N LEU A 79 15.56 10.20 -18.77
CA LEU A 79 16.80 10.16 -19.54
C LEU A 79 16.65 10.72 -20.97
N ASP A 80 15.43 10.80 -21.49
CA ASP A 80 15.11 11.40 -22.79
C ASP A 80 14.60 12.85 -22.67
N ASP A 81 14.49 13.38 -21.45
CA ASP A 81 14.08 14.75 -21.22
C ASP A 81 15.05 15.73 -21.87
N LEU A 82 14.51 16.62 -22.72
CA LEU A 82 15.32 17.54 -23.52
C LEU A 82 16.12 18.50 -22.63
N ASP A 83 15.50 19.05 -21.58
CA ASP A 83 16.16 20.01 -20.70
C ASP A 83 17.31 19.36 -19.93
N TYR A 84 17.12 18.10 -19.52
CA TYR A 84 18.17 17.32 -18.85
C TYR A 84 19.34 17.03 -19.80
N VAL A 85 19.08 16.54 -21.00
CA VAL A 85 20.09 16.21 -22.00
C VAL A 85 20.83 17.47 -22.49
N GLU A 86 20.09 18.54 -22.78
CA GLU A 86 20.68 19.80 -23.22
C GLU A 86 21.54 20.45 -22.14
N SER A 87 21.13 20.35 -20.87
CA SER A 87 21.93 20.86 -19.75
C SER A 87 23.29 20.16 -19.64
N ILE A 88 23.32 18.83 -19.83
CA ILE A 88 24.55 18.04 -19.81
C ILE A 88 25.43 18.38 -21.01
N THR A 89 24.90 18.39 -22.23
CA THR A 89 25.66 18.67 -23.45
C THR A 89 26.19 20.10 -23.48
N ASN A 90 25.38 21.07 -23.06
CA ASN A 90 25.80 22.45 -22.89
C ASN A 90 26.95 22.60 -21.88
N MET A 91 26.91 21.87 -20.78
CA MET A 91 28.00 21.93 -19.79
C MET A 91 29.30 21.36 -20.36
N ILE A 92 29.23 20.25 -21.11
CA ILE A 92 30.39 19.68 -21.80
C ILE A 92 30.95 20.68 -22.82
N GLU A 93 30.09 21.30 -23.63
CA GLU A 93 30.50 22.22 -24.70
C GLU A 93 31.07 23.53 -24.16
N THR A 94 30.42 24.16 -23.20
CA THR A 94 30.76 25.50 -22.74
C THR A 94 31.84 25.51 -21.66
N GLN A 95 31.93 24.48 -20.85
CA GLN A 95 32.89 24.38 -19.74
C GLN A 95 34.05 23.44 -20.04
N GLU A 96 34.05 22.75 -21.19
CA GLU A 96 35.06 21.77 -21.60
C GLU A 96 35.37 20.74 -20.49
N VAL A 97 34.31 20.18 -19.90
CA VAL A 97 34.41 19.22 -18.79
C VAL A 97 34.03 17.82 -19.22
N ASN A 98 34.51 16.83 -18.47
CA ASN A 98 34.19 15.42 -18.70
C ASN A 98 32.68 15.12 -18.46
N ALA A 99 32.18 14.11 -19.13
CA ALA A 99 30.77 13.72 -19.09
C ALA A 99 30.30 13.33 -17.67
N GLU A 100 31.14 12.65 -16.88
CA GLU A 100 30.82 12.27 -15.50
C GLU A 100 30.48 13.51 -14.65
N PHE A 101 31.29 14.56 -14.76
CA PHE A 101 31.07 15.80 -14.01
C PHE A 101 29.83 16.53 -14.51
N ALA A 102 29.60 16.60 -15.82
CA ALA A 102 28.43 17.23 -16.39
C ALA A 102 27.13 16.52 -15.97
N VAL A 103 27.10 15.18 -16.01
CA VAL A 103 25.93 14.37 -15.58
C VAL A 103 25.68 14.51 -14.09
N ALA A 104 26.70 14.38 -13.25
CA ALA A 104 26.55 14.47 -11.80
C ALA A 104 26.05 15.87 -11.39
N THR A 105 26.64 16.93 -11.92
CA THR A 105 26.25 18.32 -11.60
C THR A 105 24.83 18.62 -12.08
N THR A 106 24.47 18.19 -13.27
CA THR A 106 23.11 18.37 -13.80
C THR A 106 22.10 17.58 -12.94
N GLY A 107 22.42 16.34 -12.58
CA GLY A 107 21.61 15.51 -11.71
C GLY A 107 21.36 16.15 -10.34
N ASP A 108 22.40 16.71 -9.71
CA ASP A 108 22.28 17.43 -8.46
C ASP A 108 21.39 18.69 -8.59
N ASN A 109 21.61 19.49 -9.64
CA ASN A 109 20.82 20.70 -9.87
C ASN A 109 19.33 20.40 -10.10
N PHE A 110 18.99 19.40 -10.91
CA PHE A 110 17.60 18.98 -11.14
C PHE A 110 16.99 18.37 -9.90
N SER A 111 17.75 17.57 -9.14
CA SER A 111 17.31 16.99 -7.87
C SER A 111 16.96 18.09 -6.85
N GLU A 112 17.81 19.11 -6.68
CA GLU A 112 17.54 20.25 -5.80
C GLU A 112 16.34 21.07 -6.28
N MET A 113 16.19 21.27 -7.58
CA MET A 113 15.05 21.96 -8.18
C MET A 113 13.74 21.23 -7.84
N PHE A 114 13.67 19.93 -8.09
CA PHE A 114 12.49 19.15 -7.76
C PHE A 114 12.21 19.09 -6.25
N ALA A 115 13.24 18.98 -5.41
CA ALA A 115 13.12 18.97 -3.96
C ALA A 115 12.55 20.30 -3.40
N SER A 116 12.76 21.42 -4.11
CA SER A 116 12.28 22.74 -3.71
C SER A 116 10.85 23.05 -4.17
N MET A 117 10.22 22.18 -4.95
CA MET A 117 8.86 22.39 -5.44
C MET A 117 7.81 22.14 -4.33
N ASP A 118 6.71 22.88 -4.37
CA ASP A 118 5.61 22.73 -3.40
C ASP A 118 4.73 21.48 -3.67
N ASP A 119 4.90 20.83 -4.81
CA ASP A 119 4.17 19.63 -5.22
C ASP A 119 4.85 18.36 -4.71
N ASP A 120 4.14 17.54 -3.93
CA ASP A 120 4.67 16.30 -3.32
C ASP A 120 5.12 15.27 -4.36
N TYR A 121 4.42 15.20 -5.50
CA TYR A 121 4.77 14.31 -6.59
C TYR A 121 6.09 14.73 -7.23
N MET A 122 6.26 16.03 -7.48
CA MET A 122 7.51 16.55 -8.04
C MET A 122 8.68 16.42 -7.05
N ARG A 123 8.44 16.65 -5.75
CA ARG A 123 9.48 16.41 -4.72
C ARG A 123 9.96 14.96 -4.69
N ALA A 124 9.07 14.00 -4.88
CA ALA A 124 9.45 12.58 -4.96
C ALA A 124 10.38 12.30 -6.14
N ARG A 125 10.28 13.06 -7.25
CA ARG A 125 11.15 12.94 -8.44
C ARG A 125 12.59 13.36 -8.19
N SER A 126 12.87 14.09 -7.13
CA SER A 126 14.24 14.46 -6.74
C SER A 126 15.17 13.24 -6.62
N ALA A 127 14.70 12.19 -5.95
CA ALA A 127 15.45 10.94 -5.80
C ALA A 127 15.60 10.19 -7.13
N ASP A 128 14.57 10.21 -7.99
CA ASP A 128 14.59 9.55 -9.29
C ASP A 128 15.64 10.14 -10.21
N VAL A 129 15.73 11.48 -10.30
CA VAL A 129 16.78 12.16 -11.10
C VAL A 129 18.18 11.77 -10.62
N LYS A 130 18.35 11.66 -9.31
CA LYS A 130 19.63 11.25 -8.73
C LYS A 130 19.97 9.81 -9.09
N ASP A 131 19.00 8.89 -9.05
CA ASP A 131 19.19 7.49 -9.44
C ASP A 131 19.62 7.35 -10.92
N ILE A 132 18.92 8.01 -11.85
CA ILE A 132 19.29 7.94 -13.28
C ILE A 132 20.65 8.57 -13.56
N SER A 133 20.97 9.70 -12.90
CA SER A 133 22.25 10.37 -13.07
C SER A 133 23.41 9.51 -12.55
N ASN A 134 23.27 8.92 -11.38
CA ASN A 134 24.28 8.01 -10.81
C ASN A 134 24.48 6.77 -11.71
N ARG A 135 23.43 6.25 -12.31
CA ARG A 135 23.52 5.15 -13.28
C ARG A 135 24.35 5.50 -14.49
N VAL A 136 24.10 6.67 -15.08
CA VAL A 136 24.88 7.14 -16.25
C VAL A 136 26.34 7.37 -15.85
N VAL A 137 26.62 7.98 -14.70
CA VAL A 137 27.99 8.18 -14.18
C VAL A 137 28.70 6.83 -13.99
N ALA A 138 28.05 5.84 -13.40
CA ALA A 138 28.62 4.51 -13.21
C ALA A 138 29.02 3.85 -14.53
N LEU A 139 28.17 3.97 -15.56
CA LEU A 139 28.47 3.48 -16.91
C LEU A 139 29.63 4.22 -17.56
N LEU A 140 29.71 5.56 -17.41
CA LEU A 140 30.82 6.36 -17.89
C LEU A 140 32.16 5.96 -17.22
N GLN A 141 32.12 5.57 -15.95
CA GLN A 141 33.27 5.11 -15.18
C GLN A 141 33.65 3.64 -15.44
N GLY A 142 32.88 2.92 -16.28
CA GLY A 142 33.10 1.52 -16.59
C GLY A 142 32.72 0.57 -15.43
N ASN A 143 31.93 1.02 -14.47
CA ASN A 143 31.44 0.20 -13.36
C ASN A 143 30.19 -0.56 -13.84
N THR A 144 30.32 -1.88 -13.98
CA THR A 144 29.22 -2.77 -14.40
C THR A 144 28.60 -3.54 -13.24
N GLU A 145 29.16 -3.46 -12.04
CA GLU A 145 28.76 -4.23 -10.87
C GLU A 145 28.28 -3.31 -9.74
N SER A 146 26.98 -3.24 -9.56
CA SER A 146 26.33 -2.85 -8.31
C SER A 146 25.60 -4.07 -7.78
N GLY A 147 26.20 -4.80 -6.87
CA GLY A 147 25.62 -5.97 -6.25
C GLY A 147 26.09 -6.13 -4.82
N LEU A 148 25.26 -6.75 -3.99
CA LEU A 148 25.65 -7.19 -2.66
C LEU A 148 26.62 -8.37 -2.83
N ASP A 149 27.92 -8.14 -2.65
CA ASP A 149 28.94 -9.19 -2.71
C ASP A 149 29.07 -9.83 -1.32
N ALA A 150 28.03 -10.59 -0.92
CA ALA A 150 28.03 -11.33 0.33
C ALA A 150 27.89 -12.83 0.04
N ASP A 151 28.80 -13.62 0.61
CA ASP A 151 28.75 -15.09 0.51
C ASP A 151 27.60 -15.68 1.35
N GLU A 152 27.23 -15.01 2.44
CA GLU A 152 26.19 -15.42 3.37
C GLU A 152 25.09 -14.35 3.48
N PRO A 153 23.86 -14.73 3.89
CA PRO A 153 22.79 -13.76 4.13
C PRO A 153 23.17 -12.74 5.23
N VAL A 154 22.90 -11.45 4.95
CA VAL A 154 23.33 -10.32 5.80
C VAL A 154 22.16 -9.40 6.16
N ILE A 155 22.34 -8.61 7.20
CA ILE A 155 21.54 -7.44 7.51
C ILE A 155 22.10 -6.27 6.70
N LEU A 156 21.33 -5.75 5.76
CA LEU A 156 21.76 -4.70 4.85
C LEU A 156 21.53 -3.33 5.47
N LEU A 157 22.61 -2.57 5.65
CA LEU A 157 22.57 -1.18 6.12
C LEU A 157 22.84 -0.24 4.95
N ALA A 158 22.00 0.77 4.76
CA ALA A 158 22.15 1.75 3.70
C ALA A 158 21.74 3.15 4.17
N ASN A 159 22.17 4.18 3.47
CA ASN A 159 21.64 5.54 3.71
C ASN A 159 20.17 5.62 3.30
N ASP A 160 19.88 5.20 2.10
CA ASP A 160 18.58 4.89 1.50
C ASP A 160 18.85 3.94 0.32
N LEU A 161 17.82 3.28 -0.20
CA LEU A 161 17.96 2.41 -1.36
C LEU A 161 17.06 2.92 -2.48
N ALA A 162 17.67 3.20 -3.63
CA ALA A 162 16.93 3.54 -4.83
C ALA A 162 16.12 2.35 -5.37
N PRO A 163 15.03 2.59 -6.10
CA PRO A 163 14.23 1.52 -6.70
C PRO A 163 15.05 0.53 -7.53
N SER A 164 15.98 1.04 -8.32
CA SER A 164 16.86 0.23 -9.16
C SER A 164 17.79 -0.68 -8.37
N GLU A 165 18.25 -0.24 -7.22
CA GLU A 165 19.09 -1.01 -6.30
C GLU A 165 18.30 -2.14 -5.64
N THR A 166 17.08 -1.84 -5.17
CA THR A 166 16.23 -2.84 -4.53
C THR A 166 15.84 -4.00 -5.45
N VAL A 167 15.69 -3.75 -6.75
CA VAL A 167 15.38 -4.79 -7.75
C VAL A 167 16.61 -5.62 -8.13
N GLN A 168 17.81 -5.04 -8.03
CA GLN A 168 19.07 -5.74 -8.32
C GLN A 168 19.53 -6.65 -7.18
N LEU A 169 19.10 -6.40 -5.95
CA LEU A 169 19.48 -7.21 -4.79
C LEU A 169 19.08 -8.68 -4.95
N ASP A 170 20.00 -9.57 -4.58
CA ASP A 170 19.66 -10.99 -4.37
C ASP A 170 18.90 -11.12 -3.04
N LYS A 171 17.60 -11.27 -3.15
CA LYS A 171 16.68 -11.35 -2.00
C LYS A 171 17.01 -12.50 -1.05
N SER A 172 17.61 -13.59 -1.55
CA SER A 172 18.01 -14.73 -0.72
C SER A 172 19.16 -14.41 0.23
N LYS A 173 19.89 -13.33 -0.04
CA LYS A 173 21.04 -12.88 0.75
C LYS A 173 20.74 -11.72 1.70
N VAL A 174 19.48 -11.31 1.83
CA VAL A 174 19.07 -10.20 2.70
C VAL A 174 18.19 -10.72 3.84
N LEU A 175 18.67 -10.59 5.07
CA LEU A 175 17.93 -10.94 6.29
C LEU A 175 17.05 -9.81 6.80
N SER A 176 17.45 -8.56 6.58
CA SER A 176 16.79 -7.36 7.06
C SER A 176 17.32 -6.13 6.34
N PHE A 177 16.48 -5.10 6.23
CA PHE A 177 16.87 -3.76 5.77
C PHE A 177 16.93 -2.79 6.95
N VAL A 178 17.99 -2.00 7.01
CA VAL A 178 18.17 -0.92 7.99
C VAL A 178 18.65 0.32 7.26
N THR A 179 17.88 1.41 7.29
CA THR A 179 18.25 2.65 6.60
C THR A 179 18.34 3.85 7.54
N ARG A 180 19.23 4.79 7.21
CA ARG A 180 19.34 6.09 7.92
C ARG A 180 18.15 6.99 7.57
N HIS A 181 17.77 6.99 6.31
CA HIS A 181 16.70 7.82 5.78
C HIS A 181 15.57 6.93 5.23
N GLY A 182 14.49 7.54 4.84
CA GLY A 182 13.35 6.85 4.26
C GLY A 182 12.06 7.06 5.06
N SER A 183 10.96 6.67 4.45
CA SER A 183 9.63 6.68 5.06
C SER A 183 9.06 5.27 5.16
N THR A 184 7.99 5.10 5.91
CA THR A 184 7.26 3.83 5.98
C THR A 184 6.64 3.41 4.63
N ASN A 185 6.62 4.29 3.65
CA ASN A 185 6.13 4.07 2.29
C ASN A 185 7.26 4.09 1.24
N SER A 186 8.53 4.10 1.66
CA SER A 186 9.68 4.00 0.75
C SER A 186 9.72 2.67 0.00
N HIS A 187 10.43 2.61 -1.11
CA HIS A 187 10.62 1.36 -1.87
C HIS A 187 11.25 0.25 -1.03
N THR A 188 12.20 0.59 -0.16
CA THR A 188 12.80 -0.35 0.81
C THR A 188 11.76 -0.91 1.77
N ALA A 189 10.84 -0.07 2.26
CA ALA A 189 9.76 -0.47 3.14
C ALA A 189 8.78 -1.43 2.45
N ILE A 190 8.41 -1.14 1.21
CA ILE A 190 7.54 -2.00 0.39
C ILE A 190 8.22 -3.34 0.14
N LEU A 191 9.49 -3.34 -0.22
CA LEU A 191 10.26 -4.56 -0.46
C LEU A 191 10.35 -5.44 0.79
N ALA A 192 10.65 -4.85 1.95
CA ALA A 192 10.71 -5.58 3.22
C ALA A 192 9.38 -6.26 3.56
N ARG A 193 8.27 -5.56 3.36
CA ARG A 193 6.92 -6.12 3.55
C ARG A 193 6.63 -7.26 2.57
N THR A 194 7.01 -7.11 1.31
CA THR A 194 6.84 -8.15 0.28
C THR A 194 7.67 -9.38 0.60
N MET A 195 8.88 -9.20 1.12
CA MET A 195 9.78 -10.29 1.52
C MET A 195 9.44 -10.88 2.89
N ASN A 196 8.57 -10.25 3.67
CA ASN A 196 8.25 -10.60 5.07
C ASN A 196 9.49 -10.64 5.98
N ILE A 197 10.42 -9.71 5.79
CA ILE A 197 11.63 -9.57 6.60
C ILE A 197 11.59 -8.28 7.43
N PRO A 198 12.23 -8.28 8.63
CA PRO A 198 12.30 -7.09 9.46
C PRO A 198 12.95 -5.92 8.74
N ALA A 199 12.46 -4.70 8.99
CA ALA A 199 13.08 -3.50 8.46
C ALA A 199 12.93 -2.31 9.41
N LEU A 200 13.99 -1.52 9.50
CA LEU A 200 14.07 -0.31 10.31
C LEU A 200 14.47 0.89 9.46
N ILE A 201 13.93 2.06 9.81
CA ILE A 201 14.31 3.35 9.24
C ILE A 201 14.72 4.32 10.36
N GLY A 202 15.49 5.35 10.01
CA GLY A 202 15.94 6.34 10.99
C GLY A 202 17.03 5.85 11.92
N ILE A 203 17.81 4.85 11.52
CA ILE A 203 18.94 4.30 12.29
C ILE A 203 20.21 5.02 11.90
N ASP A 204 20.76 5.80 12.83
CA ASP A 204 22.04 6.49 12.64
C ASP A 204 23.22 5.56 13.03
N PHE A 205 23.70 4.81 12.07
CA PHE A 205 24.84 3.89 12.22
C PHE A 205 26.13 4.50 11.67
N SER A 206 27.27 4.10 12.22
CA SER A 206 28.59 4.46 11.69
C SER A 206 29.12 3.36 10.75
N GLU A 207 30.01 3.71 9.84
CA GLU A 207 30.60 2.77 8.85
C GLU A 207 31.41 1.64 9.50
N ASP A 208 31.90 1.84 10.72
CA ASP A 208 32.70 0.86 11.48
C ASP A 208 31.89 -0.34 11.97
N VAL A 209 30.58 -0.35 11.75
CA VAL A 209 29.72 -1.51 12.08
C VAL A 209 29.77 -2.59 10.99
N ASP A 210 30.32 -2.30 9.82
CA ASP A 210 30.42 -3.24 8.72
C ASP A 210 31.12 -4.54 9.13
N GLY A 211 30.56 -5.68 8.75
CA GLY A 211 31.06 -7.02 9.10
C GLY A 211 30.81 -7.47 10.55
N LYS A 212 30.33 -6.59 11.44
CA LYS A 212 30.02 -6.96 12.83
C LYS A 212 28.73 -7.79 12.90
N MET A 213 28.58 -8.53 14.00
CA MET A 213 27.33 -9.22 14.30
C MET A 213 26.26 -8.20 14.71
N GLY A 214 25.05 -8.35 14.18
CA GLY A 214 23.93 -7.48 14.49
C GLY A 214 22.63 -8.23 14.76
N ILE A 215 21.76 -7.58 15.51
CA ILE A 215 20.37 -8.00 15.74
C ILE A 215 19.47 -6.85 15.34
N VAL A 216 18.48 -7.13 14.51
CA VAL A 216 17.37 -6.21 14.21
C VAL A 216 16.15 -6.69 14.98
N ASP A 217 15.67 -5.86 15.89
CA ASP A 217 14.39 -6.04 16.57
C ASP A 217 13.35 -5.13 15.92
N GLY A 218 12.60 -5.67 14.97
CA GLY A 218 11.52 -4.97 14.29
C GLY A 218 10.25 -4.81 15.14
N TYR A 219 10.18 -5.38 16.34
CA TYR A 219 9.07 -5.13 17.28
C TYR A 219 9.31 -3.86 18.09
N GLU A 220 10.56 -3.67 18.55
CA GLU A 220 10.94 -2.52 19.37
C GLU A 220 11.62 -1.39 18.56
N GLY A 221 11.89 -1.60 17.28
CA GLY A 221 12.57 -0.61 16.44
C GLY A 221 14.04 -0.42 16.78
N LYS A 222 14.77 -1.48 17.10
CA LYS A 222 16.16 -1.43 17.59
C LYS A 222 17.12 -2.20 16.70
N LEU A 223 18.28 -1.60 16.46
CA LEU A 223 19.47 -2.27 15.94
C LEU A 223 20.48 -2.46 17.08
N ILE A 224 20.89 -3.68 17.33
CA ILE A 224 21.91 -4.03 18.35
C ILE A 224 23.16 -4.49 17.61
N VAL A 225 24.25 -3.74 17.78
CA VAL A 225 25.57 -4.03 17.17
C VAL A 225 26.48 -4.66 18.21
N ASP A 226 27.21 -5.70 17.82
CA ASP A 226 28.07 -6.51 18.69
C ASP A 226 27.36 -6.89 20.00
N PRO A 227 26.26 -7.66 19.93
CA PRO A 227 25.52 -8.03 21.13
C PRO A 227 26.33 -8.94 22.02
N PRO A 228 26.29 -8.77 23.37
CA PRO A 228 26.79 -9.76 24.30
C PRO A 228 26.15 -11.14 24.06
N VAL A 229 26.88 -12.21 24.41
CA VAL A 229 26.39 -13.59 24.19
C VAL A 229 25.02 -13.81 24.81
N SER A 230 24.76 -13.31 26.01
CA SER A 230 23.47 -13.44 26.70
C SER A 230 22.33 -12.75 25.95
N VAL A 231 22.58 -11.61 25.31
CA VAL A 231 21.62 -10.90 24.47
C VAL A 231 21.36 -11.67 23.18
N LEU A 232 22.43 -12.19 22.57
CA LEU A 232 22.33 -13.00 21.35
C LEU A 232 21.47 -14.25 21.60
N GLU A 233 21.72 -14.99 22.68
CA GLU A 233 20.96 -16.18 23.08
C GLU A 233 19.46 -15.84 23.29
N THR A 234 19.19 -14.71 23.94
CA THR A 234 17.82 -14.24 24.17
C THR A 234 17.09 -13.98 22.85
N TYR A 235 17.74 -13.32 21.90
CA TYR A 235 17.14 -13.03 20.61
C TYR A 235 17.09 -14.23 19.67
N GLN A 236 18.02 -15.17 19.77
CA GLN A 236 17.93 -16.46 19.08
C GLN A 236 16.69 -17.24 19.52
N LYS A 237 16.41 -17.26 20.82
CA LYS A 237 15.20 -17.86 21.37
C LYS A 237 13.93 -17.12 20.88
N LYS A 238 13.92 -15.79 20.95
CA LYS A 238 12.80 -14.96 20.45
C LYS A 238 12.54 -15.23 18.96
N LYS A 239 13.60 -15.31 18.14
CA LYS A 239 13.49 -15.62 16.71
C LYS A 239 12.91 -17.01 16.47
N ALA A 240 13.40 -18.03 17.18
CA ALA A 240 12.90 -19.40 17.08
C ALA A 240 11.42 -19.49 17.49
N GLU A 241 11.01 -18.80 18.54
CA GLU A 241 9.61 -18.71 18.96
C GLU A 241 8.73 -18.02 17.90
N ASP A 242 9.22 -16.96 17.26
CA ASP A 242 8.51 -16.28 16.18
C ASP A 242 8.37 -17.16 14.93
N GLU A 243 9.40 -17.86 14.55
CA GLU A 243 9.37 -18.81 13.43
C GLU A 243 8.40 -19.96 13.69
N GLU A 244 8.40 -20.49 14.90
CA GLU A 244 7.44 -21.54 15.32
C GLU A 244 6.00 -21.00 15.31
N LYS A 245 5.76 -19.81 15.83
CA LYS A 245 4.45 -19.15 15.74
C LYS A 245 3.99 -18.98 14.30
N LYS A 246 4.88 -18.51 13.41
CA LYS A 246 4.57 -18.39 11.97
C LYS A 246 4.25 -19.74 11.36
N ARG A 247 5.01 -20.79 11.69
CA ARG A 247 4.76 -22.17 11.22
C ARG A 247 3.39 -22.67 11.68
N LEU A 248 3.08 -22.51 12.97
CA LEU A 248 1.79 -22.91 13.53
C LEU A 248 0.61 -22.17 12.88
N LEU A 249 0.78 -20.88 12.59
CA LEU A 249 -0.23 -20.12 11.86
C LEU A 249 -0.45 -20.66 10.44
N GLN A 250 0.59 -21.10 9.75
CA GLN A 250 0.43 -21.68 8.41
C GLN A 250 -0.38 -23.00 8.45
N GLU A 251 -0.34 -23.75 9.54
CA GLU A 251 -1.15 -24.96 9.74
C GLU A 251 -2.65 -24.67 9.87
N LEU A 252 -3.03 -23.41 10.09
CA LEU A 252 -4.43 -22.98 10.12
C LEU A 252 -5.03 -22.79 8.73
N LYS A 253 -4.23 -22.79 7.66
CA LYS A 253 -4.77 -22.75 6.30
C LYS A 253 -5.68 -23.95 6.04
N GLY A 254 -6.80 -23.69 5.39
CA GLY A 254 -7.83 -24.69 5.15
C GLY A 254 -8.70 -25.05 6.36
N LYS A 255 -8.44 -24.47 7.53
CA LYS A 255 -9.30 -24.65 8.71
C LYS A 255 -10.46 -23.69 8.68
N GLU A 256 -11.61 -24.16 9.16
CA GLU A 256 -12.81 -23.31 9.29
C GLU A 256 -12.63 -22.21 10.33
N ASN A 257 -13.26 -21.06 10.06
CA ASN A 257 -13.37 -19.95 11.01
C ASN A 257 -14.55 -20.23 11.96
N ILE A 258 -14.31 -21.06 12.94
CA ILE A 258 -15.34 -21.56 13.85
C ILE A 258 -14.86 -21.44 15.30
N THR A 259 -15.76 -20.99 16.18
CA THR A 259 -15.50 -20.91 17.63
C THR A 259 -15.55 -22.29 18.27
N LEU A 260 -15.15 -22.40 19.55
CA LEU A 260 -15.18 -23.66 20.31
C LEU A 260 -16.58 -24.21 20.50
N ASP A 261 -17.59 -23.35 20.49
CA ASP A 261 -19.02 -23.71 20.62
C ASP A 261 -19.73 -23.84 19.26
N GLY A 262 -19.00 -23.78 18.16
CA GLY A 262 -19.50 -24.11 16.82
C GLY A 262 -20.06 -22.94 16.01
N THR A 263 -19.90 -21.70 16.46
CA THR A 263 -20.34 -20.52 15.72
C THR A 263 -19.37 -20.22 14.57
N LYS A 264 -19.88 -20.18 13.34
CA LYS A 264 -19.09 -19.86 12.13
C LYS A 264 -19.07 -18.37 11.89
N ILE A 265 -17.89 -17.85 11.55
CA ILE A 265 -17.63 -16.44 11.26
C ILE A 265 -17.04 -16.32 9.86
N ASN A 266 -17.50 -15.33 9.10
CA ASN A 266 -16.87 -14.99 7.84
C ASN A 266 -15.60 -14.17 8.12
N LEU A 267 -14.47 -14.65 7.63
CA LEU A 267 -13.19 -13.98 7.77
C LEU A 267 -12.67 -13.63 6.37
N TYR A 268 -12.74 -12.36 6.05
CA TYR A 268 -12.46 -11.81 4.74
C TYR A 268 -11.25 -10.87 4.77
N ALA A 269 -10.72 -10.55 3.60
CA ALA A 269 -9.58 -9.66 3.47
C ALA A 269 -9.97 -8.28 2.93
N ASN A 270 -9.24 -7.25 3.36
CA ASN A 270 -9.29 -5.90 2.79
C ASN A 270 -8.19 -5.76 1.74
N ILE A 271 -8.52 -5.21 0.59
CA ILE A 271 -7.56 -4.94 -0.48
C ILE A 271 -7.69 -3.51 -1.01
N GLY A 272 -6.58 -2.99 -1.56
CA GLY A 272 -6.50 -1.67 -2.17
C GLY A 272 -6.17 -1.70 -3.66
N SER A 273 -5.84 -2.88 -4.22
CA SER A 273 -5.52 -3.03 -5.64
C SER A 273 -5.84 -4.45 -6.13
N VAL A 274 -5.87 -4.65 -7.45
CA VAL A 274 -6.04 -5.98 -8.07
C VAL A 274 -4.87 -6.90 -7.71
N ALA A 275 -3.66 -6.37 -7.58
CA ALA A 275 -2.46 -7.15 -7.24
C ALA A 275 -2.54 -7.80 -5.86
N ASP A 276 -3.32 -7.26 -4.94
CA ASP A 276 -3.48 -7.79 -3.58
C ASP A 276 -4.20 -9.15 -3.54
N VAL A 277 -4.90 -9.54 -4.60
CA VAL A 277 -5.64 -10.82 -4.66
C VAL A 277 -4.73 -12.01 -4.43
N ALA A 278 -3.51 -11.98 -4.93
CA ALA A 278 -2.53 -13.04 -4.67
C ALA A 278 -2.27 -13.23 -3.17
N SER A 279 -2.14 -12.14 -2.42
CA SER A 279 -1.97 -12.16 -0.96
C SER A 279 -3.23 -12.65 -0.23
N VAL A 280 -4.41 -12.29 -0.72
CA VAL A 280 -5.70 -12.78 -0.19
C VAL A 280 -5.77 -14.31 -0.26
N LEU A 281 -5.45 -14.87 -1.41
CA LEU A 281 -5.46 -16.33 -1.65
C LEU A 281 -4.35 -17.04 -0.86
N ALA A 282 -3.15 -16.46 -0.83
CA ALA A 282 -2.02 -17.00 -0.09
C ALA A 282 -2.26 -17.09 1.43
N ASN A 283 -3.07 -16.19 1.98
CA ASN A 283 -3.46 -16.17 3.39
C ASN A 283 -4.78 -16.89 3.68
N ASP A 284 -5.36 -17.55 2.68
CA ASP A 284 -6.56 -18.39 2.82
C ASP A 284 -7.79 -17.60 3.34
N ALA A 285 -8.00 -16.38 2.88
CA ALA A 285 -9.18 -15.62 3.21
C ALA A 285 -10.45 -16.24 2.59
N GLY A 286 -11.57 -16.15 3.30
CA GLY A 286 -12.86 -16.68 2.82
C GLY A 286 -13.51 -15.85 1.73
N GLY A 287 -13.04 -14.62 1.52
CA GLY A 287 -13.53 -13.66 0.53
C GLY A 287 -12.82 -12.32 0.68
N ILE A 288 -13.30 -11.33 -0.06
CA ILE A 288 -12.85 -9.93 0.07
C ILE A 288 -14.00 -9.13 0.67
N GLY A 289 -13.81 -8.62 1.88
CA GLY A 289 -14.82 -7.85 2.62
C GLY A 289 -14.76 -6.35 2.37
N LEU A 290 -13.63 -5.87 1.84
CA LEU A 290 -13.46 -4.50 1.38
C LEU A 290 -12.47 -4.45 0.23
N PHE A 291 -12.98 -4.18 -0.96
CA PHE A 291 -12.19 -3.78 -2.11
C PHE A 291 -12.34 -2.27 -2.31
N ARG A 292 -11.28 -1.53 -2.00
CA ARG A 292 -11.24 -0.07 -2.19
C ARG A 292 -11.05 0.24 -3.66
N SER A 293 -12.09 0.73 -4.32
CA SER A 293 -12.05 1.02 -5.77
C SER A 293 -11.31 2.32 -6.13
N GLU A 294 -10.91 3.10 -5.13
CA GLU A 294 -10.25 4.40 -5.34
C GLU A 294 -8.96 4.31 -6.13
N PHE A 295 -8.24 3.19 -6.05
CA PHE A 295 -6.98 3.02 -6.78
C PHE A 295 -7.15 3.23 -8.29
N LEU A 296 -8.29 2.83 -8.87
CA LEU A 296 -8.58 3.04 -10.29
C LEU A 296 -8.61 4.53 -10.66
N TYR A 297 -9.08 5.37 -9.74
CA TYR A 297 -9.16 6.81 -9.93
C TYR A 297 -7.83 7.51 -9.60
N LEU A 298 -7.14 7.04 -8.56
CA LEU A 298 -5.87 7.63 -8.10
C LEU A 298 -4.71 7.36 -9.07
N GLU A 299 -4.71 6.22 -9.75
CA GLU A 299 -3.68 5.81 -10.71
C GLU A 299 -3.94 6.31 -12.14
N SER A 300 -5.10 6.91 -12.39
CA SER A 300 -5.50 7.41 -13.71
C SER A 300 -5.30 8.92 -13.83
N SER A 301 -5.01 9.38 -15.04
CA SER A 301 -4.90 10.80 -15.37
C SER A 301 -6.24 11.47 -15.70
N ASP A 302 -7.31 10.67 -15.89
CA ASP A 302 -8.68 11.07 -16.14
C ASP A 302 -9.62 10.03 -15.53
N TYR A 303 -10.93 10.29 -15.56
CA TYR A 303 -11.93 9.35 -15.06
C TYR A 303 -11.76 7.98 -15.72
N PRO A 304 -11.62 6.90 -14.92
CA PRO A 304 -11.55 5.54 -15.47
C PRO A 304 -12.83 5.24 -16.26
N THR A 305 -12.66 4.68 -17.45
CA THR A 305 -13.79 4.27 -18.29
C THR A 305 -14.57 3.11 -17.69
N GLU A 306 -15.81 2.91 -18.13
CA GLU A 306 -16.58 1.73 -17.74
C GLU A 306 -15.83 0.42 -18.04
N GLU A 307 -15.17 0.34 -19.20
CA GLU A 307 -14.44 -0.86 -19.63
C GLU A 307 -13.22 -1.12 -18.75
N GLU A 308 -12.43 -0.10 -18.44
CA GLU A 308 -11.27 -0.22 -17.52
C GLU A 308 -11.70 -0.70 -16.14
N GLN A 309 -12.75 -0.11 -15.58
CA GLN A 309 -13.30 -0.53 -14.30
C GLN A 309 -13.86 -1.96 -14.37
N PHE A 310 -14.62 -2.29 -15.41
CA PHE A 310 -15.18 -3.61 -15.63
C PHE A 310 -14.10 -4.69 -15.68
N GLN A 311 -13.02 -4.48 -16.41
CA GLN A 311 -11.92 -5.43 -16.50
C GLN A 311 -11.25 -5.66 -15.14
N ALA A 312 -11.04 -4.60 -14.37
CA ALA A 312 -10.47 -4.70 -13.02
C ALA A 312 -11.38 -5.52 -12.08
N TYR A 313 -12.66 -5.19 -12.02
CA TYR A 313 -13.62 -5.89 -11.15
C TYR A 313 -13.84 -7.35 -11.57
N ARG A 314 -13.93 -7.60 -12.87
CA ARG A 314 -14.03 -8.95 -13.43
C ARG A 314 -12.83 -9.79 -13.07
N LYS A 315 -11.61 -9.27 -13.23
CA LYS A 315 -10.38 -9.98 -12.92
C LYS A 315 -10.33 -10.42 -11.45
N VAL A 316 -10.74 -9.55 -10.53
CA VAL A 316 -10.82 -9.88 -9.10
C VAL A 316 -11.90 -10.93 -8.86
N ALA A 317 -13.10 -10.78 -9.41
CA ALA A 317 -14.21 -11.71 -9.24
C ALA A 317 -13.85 -13.12 -9.76
N GLU A 318 -13.26 -13.22 -10.93
CA GLU A 318 -12.82 -14.49 -11.51
C GLU A 318 -11.68 -15.13 -10.69
N SER A 319 -10.71 -14.35 -10.26
CA SER A 319 -9.58 -14.83 -9.45
C SER A 319 -10.02 -15.37 -8.09
N MET A 320 -11.11 -14.87 -7.53
CA MET A 320 -11.67 -15.34 -6.27
C MET A 320 -12.51 -16.61 -6.40
N ALA A 321 -12.74 -17.12 -7.61
CA ALA A 321 -13.36 -18.41 -7.89
C ALA A 321 -14.69 -18.65 -7.13
N GLY A 322 -15.61 -17.70 -7.20
CA GLY A 322 -16.93 -17.76 -6.55
C GLY A 322 -16.97 -17.30 -5.10
N LYS A 323 -15.83 -17.04 -4.45
CA LYS A 323 -15.79 -16.41 -3.13
C LYS A 323 -16.28 -14.96 -3.24
N LYS A 324 -16.99 -14.48 -2.23
CA LYS A 324 -17.57 -13.13 -2.22
C LYS A 324 -16.50 -12.03 -2.32
N VAL A 325 -16.79 -11.04 -3.15
CA VAL A 325 -16.00 -9.82 -3.30
C VAL A 325 -16.91 -8.61 -3.05
N ILE A 326 -16.70 -7.91 -1.96
CA ILE A 326 -17.43 -6.69 -1.62
C ILE A 326 -16.63 -5.50 -2.13
N ILE A 327 -17.18 -4.80 -3.12
CA ILE A 327 -16.54 -3.63 -3.73
C ILE A 327 -17.21 -2.37 -3.21
N ARG A 328 -16.41 -1.50 -2.60
CA ARG A 328 -16.86 -0.19 -2.15
C ARG A 328 -16.86 0.77 -3.34
N THR A 329 -17.96 1.49 -3.53
CA THR A 329 -18.01 2.57 -4.52
C THR A 329 -17.07 3.70 -4.13
N LEU A 330 -16.91 4.64 -5.05
CA LEU A 330 -15.98 5.76 -4.95
C LEU A 330 -15.98 6.43 -3.57
N ASP A 331 -14.80 6.50 -2.95
CA ASP A 331 -14.51 7.25 -1.73
C ASP A 331 -13.36 8.24 -1.96
N ILE A 332 -13.54 9.12 -2.93
CA ILE A 332 -12.66 10.24 -3.25
C ILE A 332 -13.14 11.50 -2.53
N GLY A 333 -12.23 12.42 -2.26
CA GLY A 333 -12.42 13.60 -1.43
C GLY A 333 -11.60 13.50 -0.15
N ALA A 334 -11.76 14.43 0.77
CA ALA A 334 -10.96 14.50 1.99
C ALA A 334 -9.44 14.51 1.68
N ASP A 335 -8.74 13.49 2.14
CA ASP A 335 -7.30 13.27 1.94
C ASP A 335 -6.94 12.62 0.59
N LYS A 336 -7.95 12.13 -0.15
CA LYS A 336 -7.79 11.44 -1.44
C LYS A 336 -8.31 12.32 -2.57
N GLN A 337 -7.63 13.43 -2.82
CA GLN A 337 -7.99 14.33 -3.92
C GLN A 337 -7.29 13.91 -5.22
N VAL A 338 -7.99 14.11 -6.32
CA VAL A 338 -7.52 13.84 -7.68
C VAL A 338 -7.83 15.07 -8.53
N ASP A 339 -6.83 15.61 -9.23
CA ASP A 339 -6.92 16.89 -9.92
C ASP A 339 -8.06 16.96 -10.93
N TYR A 340 -8.28 15.90 -11.72
CA TYR A 340 -9.35 15.89 -12.74
C TYR A 340 -10.77 15.88 -12.15
N PHE A 341 -10.96 15.64 -10.84
CA PHE A 341 -12.24 15.85 -10.18
C PHE A 341 -12.59 17.32 -10.01
N GLY A 342 -11.58 18.21 -10.02
CA GLY A 342 -11.78 19.65 -9.87
C GLY A 342 -12.50 20.02 -8.57
N LEU A 343 -12.14 19.34 -7.47
CA LEU A 343 -12.74 19.61 -6.16
C LEU A 343 -12.14 20.87 -5.55
N ASP A 344 -12.98 21.70 -4.97
CA ASP A 344 -12.55 22.88 -4.23
C ASP A 344 -11.76 22.47 -2.98
N LYS A 345 -10.84 23.33 -2.55
CA LYS A 345 -10.18 23.18 -1.26
C LYS A 345 -11.17 23.50 -0.15
N GLU A 346 -11.32 22.57 0.79
CA GLU A 346 -12.23 22.68 1.92
C GLU A 346 -11.46 22.82 3.23
N ASP A 347 -12.01 23.56 4.20
CA ASP A 347 -11.41 23.70 5.54
C ASP A 347 -11.49 22.41 6.35
N ASN A 348 -12.55 21.62 6.13
CA ASN A 348 -12.80 20.34 6.80
C ASN A 348 -13.09 19.23 5.79
N PRO A 349 -12.10 18.78 5.01
CA PRO A 349 -12.30 17.85 3.90
C PRO A 349 -12.98 16.54 4.31
N ALA A 350 -12.68 16.02 5.49
CA ALA A 350 -13.28 14.77 5.99
C ALA A 350 -14.80 14.86 6.18
N MET A 351 -15.31 16.06 6.45
CA MET A 351 -16.75 16.37 6.58
C MET A 351 -17.34 17.03 5.34
N GLY A 352 -16.58 17.09 4.25
CA GLY A 352 -16.89 17.85 3.06
C GLY A 352 -17.59 17.07 1.95
N TYR A 353 -17.38 17.57 0.73
CA TYR A 353 -17.91 17.01 -0.51
C TYR A 353 -17.07 15.82 -0.94
N ARG A 354 -17.46 14.63 -0.51
CA ARG A 354 -16.73 13.38 -0.71
C ARG A 354 -17.64 12.18 -0.92
N ALA A 355 -17.07 11.11 -1.44
CA ALA A 355 -17.69 9.77 -1.53
C ALA A 355 -19.10 9.81 -2.17
N ILE A 356 -20.08 9.27 -1.46
CA ILE A 356 -21.46 9.19 -1.96
C ILE A 356 -22.06 10.55 -2.30
N ARG A 357 -21.62 11.62 -1.65
CA ARG A 357 -22.07 12.99 -1.95
C ARG A 357 -21.67 13.41 -3.34
N ILE A 358 -20.47 13.06 -3.79
CA ILE A 358 -20.03 13.24 -5.18
C ILE A 358 -20.87 12.36 -6.11
N CYS A 359 -21.04 11.09 -5.77
CA CYS A 359 -21.78 10.13 -6.60
C CYS A 359 -23.24 10.55 -6.85
N LEU A 360 -23.93 11.06 -5.84
CA LEU A 360 -25.34 11.47 -5.97
C LEU A 360 -25.53 12.80 -6.71
N THR A 361 -24.52 13.65 -6.77
CA THR A 361 -24.55 14.93 -7.46
C THR A 361 -23.89 14.91 -8.84
N ARG A 362 -22.93 14.02 -9.06
CA ARG A 362 -22.27 13.74 -10.34
C ARG A 362 -22.65 12.35 -10.82
N LYS A 363 -23.92 12.18 -11.18
CA LYS A 363 -24.52 10.88 -11.50
C LYS A 363 -23.81 10.10 -12.60
N GLU A 364 -23.22 10.78 -13.57
CA GLU A 364 -22.51 10.12 -14.68
C GLU A 364 -21.30 9.31 -14.18
N ILE A 365 -20.55 9.86 -13.22
CA ILE A 365 -19.41 9.16 -12.60
C ILE A 365 -19.92 7.92 -11.87
N PHE A 366 -20.98 8.06 -11.11
CA PHE A 366 -21.58 6.97 -10.34
C PHE A 366 -22.17 5.87 -11.23
N LYS A 367 -22.90 6.25 -12.27
CA LYS A 367 -23.49 5.30 -13.24
C LYS A 367 -22.40 4.50 -13.96
N THR A 368 -21.30 5.15 -14.36
CA THR A 368 -20.17 4.48 -14.99
C THR A 368 -19.60 3.38 -14.06
N GLN A 369 -19.40 3.68 -12.79
CA GLN A 369 -18.92 2.68 -11.82
C GLN A 369 -19.94 1.56 -11.59
N LEU A 370 -21.22 1.90 -11.40
CA LEU A 370 -22.28 0.91 -11.18
C LEU A 370 -22.47 -0.02 -12.38
N ARG A 371 -22.42 0.52 -13.60
CA ARG A 371 -22.49 -0.29 -14.82
C ARG A 371 -21.34 -1.30 -14.87
N ALA A 372 -20.11 -0.86 -14.58
CA ALA A 372 -18.95 -1.74 -14.53
C ALA A 372 -19.08 -2.84 -13.45
N LEU A 373 -19.59 -2.49 -12.27
CA LEU A 373 -19.82 -3.43 -11.17
C LEU A 373 -20.88 -4.48 -11.52
N TYR A 374 -22.01 -4.07 -12.09
CA TYR A 374 -23.06 -5.01 -12.51
C TYR A 374 -22.61 -5.89 -13.67
N ARG A 375 -21.89 -5.36 -14.64
CA ARG A 375 -21.27 -6.19 -15.68
C ARG A 375 -20.34 -7.25 -15.11
N ALA A 376 -19.52 -6.88 -14.14
CA ALA A 376 -18.60 -7.81 -13.48
C ALA A 376 -19.32 -8.86 -12.61
N SER A 377 -20.53 -8.58 -12.13
CA SER A 377 -21.31 -9.52 -11.31
C SER A 377 -21.64 -10.83 -12.01
N TYR A 378 -21.67 -10.82 -13.35
CA TYR A 378 -21.89 -12.03 -14.15
C TYR A 378 -20.75 -13.04 -14.01
N TYR A 379 -19.54 -12.59 -13.69
CA TYR A 379 -18.32 -13.39 -13.70
C TYR A 379 -17.89 -13.88 -12.30
N GLY A 380 -18.63 -13.57 -11.26
CA GLY A 380 -18.32 -14.01 -9.90
C GLY A 380 -19.38 -13.57 -8.90
N THR A 381 -19.06 -13.67 -7.61
CA THR A 381 -19.95 -13.28 -6.52
C THR A 381 -19.55 -11.89 -6.01
N ILE A 382 -20.19 -10.85 -6.53
CA ILE A 382 -19.95 -9.45 -6.17
C ILE A 382 -21.04 -8.96 -5.23
N ALA A 383 -20.66 -8.17 -4.24
CA ALA A 383 -21.54 -7.29 -3.47
C ALA A 383 -21.04 -5.85 -3.58
N ILE A 384 -21.94 -4.89 -3.47
CA ILE A 384 -21.62 -3.46 -3.57
C ILE A 384 -21.89 -2.79 -2.23
N MET A 385 -20.92 -1.99 -1.78
CA MET A 385 -20.99 -1.25 -0.53
C MET A 385 -20.84 0.24 -0.77
N PHE A 386 -21.70 1.05 -0.15
CA PHE A 386 -21.74 2.50 -0.30
C PHE A 386 -21.17 3.18 0.93
N PRO A 387 -20.12 4.03 0.77
CA PRO A 387 -19.47 4.73 1.88
C PRO A 387 -20.20 6.02 2.28
N MET A 388 -19.92 6.53 3.46
CA MET A 388 -20.33 7.85 3.96
C MET A 388 -21.84 8.10 3.99
N ILE A 389 -22.62 7.05 4.20
CA ILE A 389 -24.08 7.15 4.31
C ILE A 389 -24.48 7.81 5.63
N ILE A 390 -25.45 8.72 5.57
CA ILE A 390 -26.03 9.39 6.74
C ILE A 390 -27.55 9.26 6.83
N SER A 391 -28.23 8.77 5.79
CA SER A 391 -29.70 8.71 5.75
C SER A 391 -30.25 7.60 4.87
N VAL A 392 -31.50 7.22 5.13
CA VAL A 392 -32.28 6.29 4.28
C VAL A 392 -32.56 6.92 2.91
N ASP A 393 -32.74 8.23 2.84
CA ASP A 393 -32.99 8.93 1.58
C ASP A 393 -31.86 8.76 0.58
N GLU A 394 -30.62 8.81 1.04
CA GLU A 394 -29.44 8.51 0.20
C GLU A 394 -29.51 7.09 -0.38
N VAL A 395 -29.93 6.10 0.40
CA VAL A 395 -30.10 4.71 -0.07
C VAL A 395 -31.22 4.62 -1.12
N HIS A 396 -32.32 5.33 -0.94
CA HIS A 396 -33.38 5.41 -1.95
C HIS A 396 -32.90 6.03 -3.26
N GLN A 397 -32.11 7.10 -3.19
CA GLN A 397 -31.51 7.71 -4.38
C GLN A 397 -30.54 6.74 -5.09
N ILE A 398 -29.71 6.01 -4.34
CA ILE A 398 -28.81 4.99 -4.87
C ILE A 398 -29.60 3.91 -5.61
N LYS A 399 -30.66 3.38 -5.00
CA LYS A 399 -31.51 2.34 -5.62
C LYS A 399 -32.19 2.82 -6.89
N ALA A 400 -32.62 4.08 -6.94
CA ALA A 400 -33.17 4.68 -8.15
C ALA A 400 -32.16 4.73 -9.30
N ILE A 401 -30.91 5.10 -9.01
CA ILE A 401 -29.83 5.11 -10.00
C ILE A 401 -29.47 3.68 -10.43
N ILE A 402 -29.45 2.72 -9.53
CA ILE A 402 -29.24 1.31 -9.85
C ILE A 402 -30.33 0.79 -10.78
N ALA A 403 -31.59 1.17 -10.56
CA ALA A 403 -32.70 0.79 -11.45
C ALA A 403 -32.50 1.35 -12.88
N GLU A 404 -32.03 2.57 -13.01
CA GLU A 404 -31.67 3.15 -14.32
C GLU A 404 -30.54 2.36 -14.98
N VAL A 405 -29.47 2.02 -14.22
CA VAL A 405 -28.33 1.24 -14.71
C VAL A 405 -28.78 -0.14 -15.21
N LYS A 406 -29.59 -0.85 -14.44
CA LYS A 406 -30.13 -2.16 -14.83
C LYS A 406 -30.97 -2.07 -16.11
N ALA A 407 -31.83 -1.05 -16.23
CA ALA A 407 -32.62 -0.82 -17.43
C ALA A 407 -31.75 -0.56 -18.66
N GLU A 408 -30.67 0.20 -18.52
CA GLU A 408 -29.72 0.44 -19.62
C GLU A 408 -29.02 -0.85 -20.04
N LEU A 409 -28.53 -1.64 -19.10
CA LEU A 409 -27.88 -2.92 -19.39
C LEU A 409 -28.83 -3.92 -20.04
N ASP A 410 -30.08 -4.00 -19.60
CA ASP A 410 -31.13 -4.83 -20.21
C ASP A 410 -31.39 -4.41 -21.65
N GLN A 411 -31.49 -3.10 -21.91
CA GLN A 411 -31.72 -2.56 -23.26
C GLN A 411 -30.54 -2.86 -24.19
N GLU A 412 -29.32 -2.84 -23.67
CA GLU A 412 -28.09 -3.14 -24.42
C GLU A 412 -27.82 -4.66 -24.55
N GLY A 413 -28.62 -5.51 -23.88
CA GLY A 413 -28.45 -6.96 -23.89
C GLY A 413 -27.18 -7.43 -23.14
N ILE A 414 -26.67 -6.63 -22.20
CA ILE A 414 -25.49 -6.94 -21.40
C ILE A 414 -25.92 -7.77 -20.17
N PRO A 415 -25.35 -8.97 -19.98
CA PRO A 415 -25.74 -9.83 -18.87
C PRO A 415 -25.16 -9.32 -17.53
N TYR A 416 -25.95 -9.46 -16.47
CA TYR A 416 -25.56 -9.19 -15.09
C TYR A 416 -26.36 -10.07 -14.12
N LYS A 417 -25.93 -10.13 -12.88
CA LYS A 417 -26.64 -10.79 -11.79
C LYS A 417 -27.09 -9.78 -10.74
N ASP A 418 -28.11 -10.13 -9.99
CA ASP A 418 -28.40 -9.40 -8.76
C ASP A 418 -27.28 -9.57 -7.75
N VAL A 419 -27.01 -8.50 -7.01
CA VAL A 419 -25.93 -8.43 -6.02
C VAL A 419 -26.49 -7.98 -4.68
N GLU A 420 -25.84 -8.41 -3.59
CA GLU A 420 -26.10 -7.80 -2.29
C GLU A 420 -25.69 -6.34 -2.30
N LEU A 421 -26.53 -5.49 -1.72
CA LEU A 421 -26.25 -4.07 -1.50
C LEU A 421 -26.08 -3.82 -0.02
N GLY A 422 -25.00 -3.17 0.35
CA GLY A 422 -24.73 -2.82 1.75
C GLY A 422 -24.27 -1.38 1.91
N VAL A 423 -24.29 -0.92 3.13
CA VAL A 423 -23.78 0.40 3.48
C VAL A 423 -22.62 0.27 4.47
N MET A 424 -21.63 1.13 4.31
CA MET A 424 -20.62 1.32 5.31
C MET A 424 -21.19 2.20 6.43
N ILE A 425 -21.28 1.64 7.63
CA ILE A 425 -21.67 2.40 8.82
C ILE A 425 -20.40 3.03 9.40
N GLU A 426 -20.22 4.29 9.15
CA GLU A 426 -19.01 5.02 9.53
C GLU A 426 -19.26 6.47 9.99
N THR A 427 -20.53 6.85 10.06
CA THR A 427 -20.95 8.13 10.63
C THR A 427 -21.86 7.91 11.83
N PRO A 428 -21.81 8.75 12.86
CA PRO A 428 -22.75 8.66 13.99
C PRO A 428 -24.22 8.74 13.56
N ALA A 429 -24.52 9.52 12.50
CA ALA A 429 -25.87 9.60 11.94
C ALA A 429 -26.35 8.24 11.43
N ALA A 430 -25.52 7.52 10.66
CA ALA A 430 -25.87 6.18 10.17
C ALA A 430 -26.12 5.19 11.33
N VAL A 431 -25.34 5.26 12.40
CA VAL A 431 -25.55 4.44 13.61
C VAL A 431 -26.94 4.70 14.19
N MET A 432 -27.32 5.95 14.33
CA MET A 432 -28.60 6.34 14.95
C MET A 432 -29.82 5.95 14.11
N VAL A 433 -29.69 5.90 12.78
CA VAL A 433 -30.76 5.49 11.86
C VAL A 433 -30.57 4.06 11.33
N SER A 434 -29.69 3.29 11.94
CA SER A 434 -29.30 1.96 11.44
C SER A 434 -30.48 0.97 11.43
N GLU A 435 -31.47 1.10 12.32
CA GLU A 435 -32.68 0.25 12.30
C GLU A 435 -33.47 0.46 11.00
N ASP A 436 -33.59 1.70 10.52
CA ASP A 436 -34.30 1.99 9.28
C ASP A 436 -33.44 1.67 8.04
N LEU A 437 -32.13 1.92 8.09
CA LEU A 437 -31.21 1.51 7.04
C LEU A 437 -31.22 -0.01 6.82
N ALA A 438 -31.30 -0.79 7.88
CA ALA A 438 -31.30 -2.25 7.80
C ALA A 438 -32.50 -2.84 7.03
N LYS A 439 -33.60 -2.10 6.91
CA LYS A 439 -34.77 -2.49 6.10
C LYS A 439 -34.53 -2.30 4.60
N GLU A 440 -33.54 -1.53 4.23
CA GLU A 440 -33.29 -1.08 2.86
C GLU A 440 -32.10 -1.76 2.18
N VAL A 441 -31.24 -2.45 2.94
CA VAL A 441 -29.99 -3.05 2.45
C VAL A 441 -29.82 -4.48 2.96
N ASP A 442 -28.91 -5.22 2.36
CA ASP A 442 -28.66 -6.63 2.69
C ASP A 442 -27.62 -6.78 3.80
N PHE A 443 -26.73 -5.82 3.96
CA PHE A 443 -25.68 -5.88 4.98
C PHE A 443 -25.17 -4.51 5.43
N PHE A 444 -24.53 -4.53 6.60
CA PHE A 444 -23.71 -3.45 7.11
C PHE A 444 -22.24 -3.88 7.21
N SER A 445 -21.35 -2.98 6.87
CA SER A 445 -19.93 -3.11 7.18
C SER A 445 -19.45 -1.87 7.92
N VAL A 446 -18.90 -2.05 9.11
CA VAL A 446 -18.53 -0.91 9.96
C VAL A 446 -17.15 -0.41 9.59
N GLY A 447 -17.07 0.86 9.17
CA GLY A 447 -15.83 1.61 8.94
C GLY A 447 -15.36 2.24 10.26
N THR A 448 -14.66 1.48 11.10
CA THR A 448 -14.32 1.90 12.46
C THR A 448 -13.40 3.12 12.52
N ASN A 449 -12.57 3.32 11.51
CA ASN A 449 -11.63 4.45 11.48
C ASN A 449 -12.37 5.79 11.39
N ASP A 450 -13.25 5.94 10.39
CA ASP A 450 -14.06 7.15 10.21
C ASP A 450 -15.10 7.28 11.33
N LEU A 451 -15.73 6.19 11.75
CA LEU A 451 -16.68 6.22 12.86
C LEU A 451 -16.04 6.77 14.14
N THR A 452 -14.83 6.31 14.48
CA THR A 452 -14.09 6.80 15.65
C THR A 452 -13.72 8.28 15.48
N GLN A 453 -13.22 8.68 14.32
CA GLN A 453 -12.89 10.06 14.01
C GLN A 453 -14.07 11.01 14.23
N TYR A 454 -15.22 10.70 13.64
CA TYR A 454 -16.40 11.54 13.73
C TYR A 454 -17.04 11.53 15.12
N THR A 455 -17.04 10.38 15.79
CA THR A 455 -17.64 10.24 17.13
C THR A 455 -16.83 10.99 18.18
N LEU A 456 -15.50 10.86 18.15
CA LEU A 456 -14.61 11.52 19.11
C LEU A 456 -14.25 12.96 18.69
N ALA A 457 -14.66 13.40 17.49
CA ALA A 457 -14.28 14.69 16.90
C ALA A 457 -12.76 14.90 16.85
N ILE A 458 -12.02 13.88 16.44
CA ILE A 458 -10.55 13.85 16.37
C ILE A 458 -10.13 13.55 14.94
N ASP A 459 -9.32 14.44 14.36
CA ASP A 459 -8.66 14.18 13.08
C ASP A 459 -7.55 13.13 13.29
N ARG A 460 -7.77 11.92 12.77
CA ARG A 460 -6.83 10.79 12.88
C ARG A 460 -5.52 11.00 12.12
N GLN A 461 -5.45 11.98 11.25
CA GLN A 461 -4.23 12.33 10.52
C GLN A 461 -3.38 13.37 11.25
N ASN A 462 -3.89 13.96 12.32
CA ASN A 462 -3.16 14.93 13.10
C ASN A 462 -2.35 14.25 14.22
N PRO A 463 -1.01 14.14 14.09
CA PRO A 463 -0.17 13.46 15.09
C PRO A 463 -0.26 14.04 16.49
N LYS A 464 -0.63 15.32 16.62
CA LYS A 464 -0.79 15.99 17.92
C LYS A 464 -1.97 15.45 18.72
N LEU A 465 -2.89 14.76 18.05
CA LEU A 465 -4.10 14.21 18.66
C LEU A 465 -4.00 12.71 18.95
N ASP A 466 -2.89 12.06 18.64
CA ASP A 466 -2.73 10.60 18.84
C ASP A 466 -3.01 10.17 20.28
N ALA A 467 -2.61 10.98 21.25
CA ALA A 467 -2.86 10.69 22.67
C ALA A 467 -4.33 10.74 23.08
N PHE A 468 -5.18 11.39 22.28
CA PHE A 468 -6.62 11.52 22.53
C PHE A 468 -7.44 10.52 21.71
N TYR A 469 -6.85 9.93 20.66
CA TYR A 469 -7.51 8.97 19.80
C TYR A 469 -7.52 7.59 20.47
N ASN A 470 -8.71 7.14 20.87
CA ASN A 470 -8.91 5.84 21.50
C ASN A 470 -9.95 5.03 20.72
N SER A 471 -9.50 4.09 19.90
CA SER A 471 -10.38 3.18 19.14
C SER A 471 -11.18 2.20 20.01
N HIS A 472 -10.76 1.98 21.26
CA HIS A 472 -11.47 1.17 22.26
C HIS A 472 -12.41 2.01 23.16
N HIS A 473 -12.68 3.25 22.77
CA HIS A 473 -13.52 4.15 23.55
C HIS A 473 -14.91 3.53 23.80
N PRO A 474 -15.46 3.60 25.04
CA PRO A 474 -16.77 3.02 25.36
C PRO A 474 -17.91 3.45 24.44
N ALA A 475 -17.89 4.68 23.94
CA ALA A 475 -18.87 5.17 22.97
C ALA A 475 -18.83 4.36 21.66
N ILE A 476 -17.63 4.03 21.17
CA ILE A 476 -17.46 3.22 19.96
C ILE A 476 -18.00 1.81 20.19
N LEU A 477 -17.63 1.17 21.29
CA LEU A 477 -18.11 -0.19 21.61
C LEU A 477 -19.64 -0.24 21.74
N LYS A 478 -20.26 0.78 22.33
CA LYS A 478 -21.73 0.90 22.40
C LYS A 478 -22.36 1.07 21.02
N MET A 479 -21.77 1.88 20.16
CA MET A 479 -22.22 2.06 18.78
C MET A 479 -22.12 0.76 17.99
N LEU A 480 -21.04 0.01 18.13
CA LEU A 480 -20.86 -1.30 17.47
C LEU A 480 -21.98 -2.27 17.87
N GLN A 481 -22.32 -2.37 19.13
CA GLN A 481 -23.42 -3.21 19.59
C GLN A 481 -24.76 -2.75 19.00
N MET A 482 -25.03 -1.46 18.99
CA MET A 482 -26.26 -0.90 18.40
C MET A 482 -26.35 -1.23 16.90
N ILE A 483 -25.25 -1.14 16.16
CA ILE A 483 -25.22 -1.46 14.73
C ILE A 483 -25.56 -2.93 14.50
N VAL A 484 -24.97 -3.84 15.26
CA VAL A 484 -25.26 -5.28 15.17
C VAL A 484 -26.72 -5.58 15.47
N ASP A 485 -27.23 -5.08 16.59
CA ASP A 485 -28.60 -5.32 17.02
C ASP A 485 -29.62 -4.80 15.98
N ASN A 486 -29.43 -3.59 15.52
CA ASN A 486 -30.31 -2.98 14.51
C ASN A 486 -30.18 -3.65 13.13
N GLY A 487 -28.97 -4.02 12.74
CA GLY A 487 -28.72 -4.76 11.50
C GLY A 487 -29.43 -6.10 11.50
N HIS A 488 -29.25 -6.90 12.52
CA HIS A 488 -29.91 -8.22 12.67
C HIS A 488 -31.43 -8.09 12.74
N LYS A 489 -31.93 -7.10 13.45
CA LYS A 489 -33.38 -6.84 13.52
C LYS A 489 -34.02 -6.58 12.17
N GLY A 490 -33.26 -5.90 11.26
CA GLY A 490 -33.67 -5.63 9.88
C GLY A 490 -33.36 -6.74 8.88
N GLY A 491 -32.73 -7.82 9.31
CA GLY A 491 -32.36 -8.95 8.44
C GLY A 491 -31.00 -8.83 7.74
N CYS A 492 -30.19 -7.83 8.12
CA CYS A 492 -28.83 -7.67 7.62
C CYS A 492 -27.85 -8.58 8.34
N TRP A 493 -26.86 -9.09 7.62
CA TRP A 493 -25.63 -9.51 8.27
C TRP A 493 -24.72 -8.27 8.51
N VAL A 494 -23.88 -8.33 9.55
CA VAL A 494 -23.08 -7.18 9.98
C VAL A 494 -21.61 -7.59 10.11
N GLY A 495 -20.75 -6.83 9.49
CA GLY A 495 -19.30 -7.03 9.52
C GLY A 495 -18.52 -5.78 9.93
N ILE A 496 -17.24 -5.95 10.17
CA ILE A 496 -16.26 -4.89 10.39
C ILE A 496 -15.21 -4.95 9.30
N CYS A 497 -14.91 -3.82 8.65
CA CYS A 497 -13.85 -3.71 7.66
C CYS A 497 -12.77 -2.67 8.03
N GLY A 498 -12.94 -1.94 9.13
CA GLY A 498 -11.92 -1.02 9.64
C GLY A 498 -10.77 -1.75 10.36
N GLU A 499 -9.73 -0.99 10.68
CA GLU A 499 -8.52 -1.53 11.33
C GLU A 499 -8.79 -2.24 12.67
N LEU A 500 -9.81 -1.79 13.38
CA LEU A 500 -10.21 -2.37 14.65
C LEU A 500 -10.59 -3.86 14.54
N GLY A 501 -11.07 -4.31 13.37
CA GLY A 501 -11.38 -5.71 13.11
C GLY A 501 -10.17 -6.65 13.20
N ALA A 502 -8.98 -6.14 13.01
CA ALA A 502 -7.72 -6.88 13.13
C ALA A 502 -7.16 -6.93 14.57
N ASP A 503 -7.75 -6.17 15.48
CA ASP A 503 -7.33 -6.15 16.88
C ASP A 503 -7.79 -7.42 17.59
N THR A 504 -6.89 -8.37 17.75
CA THR A 504 -7.20 -9.68 18.35
C THR A 504 -7.57 -9.60 19.83
N THR A 505 -7.30 -8.50 20.51
CA THR A 505 -7.77 -8.27 21.89
C THR A 505 -9.29 -8.03 21.96
N LEU A 506 -9.89 -7.59 20.85
CA LEU A 506 -11.33 -7.35 20.74
C LEU A 506 -12.08 -8.44 19.95
N THR A 507 -11.40 -9.41 19.36
CA THR A 507 -12.05 -10.47 18.57
C THR A 507 -13.18 -11.15 19.35
N GLU A 508 -12.92 -11.59 20.57
CA GLU A 508 -13.94 -12.22 21.43
C GLU A 508 -15.12 -11.27 21.68
N THR A 509 -14.85 -10.00 21.93
CA THR A 509 -15.88 -8.97 22.14
C THR A 509 -16.77 -8.83 20.92
N PHE A 510 -16.19 -8.75 19.73
CA PHE A 510 -16.94 -8.64 18.48
C PHE A 510 -17.81 -9.87 18.21
N LEU A 511 -17.29 -11.06 18.46
CA LEU A 511 -18.06 -12.29 18.31
C LEU A 511 -19.21 -12.35 19.31
N LYS A 512 -19.02 -11.94 20.57
CA LYS A 512 -20.09 -11.84 21.58
C LYS A 512 -21.12 -10.78 21.25
N MET A 513 -20.76 -9.70 20.59
CA MET A 513 -21.70 -8.71 20.06
C MET A 513 -22.60 -9.28 18.96
N GLY A 514 -22.16 -10.35 18.28
CA GLY A 514 -22.88 -11.01 17.20
C GLY A 514 -22.44 -10.60 15.79
N PHE A 515 -21.23 -10.04 15.60
CA PHE A 515 -20.70 -9.78 14.28
C PHE A 515 -20.60 -11.06 13.44
N ASP A 516 -21.06 -11.00 12.20
CA ASP A 516 -21.10 -12.13 11.26
C ASP A 516 -19.81 -12.22 10.43
N GLU A 517 -19.12 -11.10 10.27
CA GLU A 517 -17.92 -10.99 9.44
C GLU A 517 -16.86 -10.10 10.10
N LEU A 518 -15.61 -10.52 9.97
CA LEU A 518 -14.43 -9.69 10.22
C LEU A 518 -13.62 -9.59 8.91
N SER A 519 -13.35 -8.39 8.44
CA SER A 519 -12.55 -8.14 7.25
C SER A 519 -11.28 -7.38 7.62
N VAL A 520 -10.14 -7.99 7.34
CA VAL A 520 -8.83 -7.56 7.83
C VAL A 520 -7.79 -7.56 6.72
N SER A 521 -6.63 -6.95 6.95
CA SER A 521 -5.52 -7.07 6.02
C SER A 521 -5.17 -8.55 5.79
N PRO A 522 -4.76 -8.96 4.58
CA PRO A 522 -4.44 -10.37 4.27
C PRO A 522 -3.48 -11.02 5.26
N SER A 523 -2.47 -10.28 5.72
CA SER A 523 -1.48 -10.77 6.69
C SER A 523 -2.06 -11.08 8.08
N MET A 524 -3.25 -10.57 8.41
CA MET A 524 -3.92 -10.77 9.70
C MET A 524 -4.90 -11.95 9.71
N ILE A 525 -5.25 -12.51 8.54
CA ILE A 525 -6.25 -13.57 8.41
C ILE A 525 -5.96 -14.74 9.35
N LEU A 526 -4.77 -15.30 9.30
CA LEU A 526 -4.46 -16.50 10.11
C LEU A 526 -4.39 -16.20 11.61
N LYS A 527 -3.95 -15.02 12.01
CA LYS A 527 -3.95 -14.58 13.42
C LYS A 527 -5.37 -14.43 13.97
N VAL A 528 -6.24 -13.82 13.19
CA VAL A 528 -7.66 -13.65 13.58
C VAL A 528 -8.37 -15.02 13.60
N ARG A 529 -8.09 -15.90 12.61
CA ARG A 529 -8.58 -17.28 12.60
C ARG A 529 -8.19 -18.03 13.86
N GLN A 530 -6.93 -17.94 14.26
CA GLN A 530 -6.47 -18.55 15.52
C GLN A 530 -7.32 -18.06 16.70
N LYS A 531 -7.50 -16.75 16.82
CA LYS A 531 -8.27 -16.16 17.92
C LYS A 531 -9.75 -16.59 17.90
N ILE A 532 -10.38 -16.64 16.73
CA ILE A 532 -11.75 -17.16 16.57
C ILE A 532 -11.83 -18.60 17.09
N ARG A 533 -10.91 -19.47 16.69
CA ARG A 533 -10.89 -20.89 17.05
C ARG A 533 -10.60 -21.16 18.53
N GLU A 534 -9.98 -20.22 19.21
CA GLU A 534 -9.71 -20.25 20.66
C GLU A 534 -10.85 -19.65 21.48
N THR A 535 -11.79 -18.96 20.85
CA THR A 535 -12.88 -18.25 21.53
C THR A 535 -14.05 -19.16 21.82
N ARG A 536 -14.63 -19.05 23.02
CA ARG A 536 -15.92 -19.63 23.44
C ARG A 536 -16.90 -18.49 23.70
N LEU A 537 -18.07 -18.52 23.07
CA LEU A 537 -19.14 -17.51 23.22
C LEU A 537 -20.07 -17.81 24.37
#